data_3d6c22c94591cdc326b61ae85d23fc3a
#
_entry.id   3d6c22c94591cdc326b61ae85d23fc3a
#
_cell.length_a   1.000
_cell.length_b   1.000
_cell.length_c   1.000
_cell.angle_alpha   90.00
_cell.angle_beta   90.00
_cell.angle_gamma   90.00
#
_symmetry.space_group_name_H-M   'P 1'
#
loop_
_entity.id
_entity.type
_entity.pdbx_description
1 polymer ?
#
loop_
_entity_poly.entity_id
_entity_poly.type
_entity_poly.pdbx_seq_one_letter_code
_entity_poly.pdbx_strand_id
1 'polypeptide(L)'
;MQNISLRKATTDDAAFALHVTEACMRVYAERTWGTWNGLPDFDPATDMIVERDGCGIGMIGVDRRQEFWILERIYLLPAHQKQGIGSFLLQCLIEEAVSEQAVLRLTVLEVNPARRFYERHGFILTHTISPRHHMEWRKS
;
A
#
# COMPACT_ATOMS: atom_id res chain seq x y z
N MET A 1 -4.62 -3.08 -16.99
CA MET A 1 -5.99 -3.32 -16.51
C MET A 1 -6.86 -2.15 -16.91
N GLN A 2 -7.99 -2.43 -17.50
CA GLN A 2 -8.85 -1.39 -18.05
C GLN A 2 -9.50 -0.56 -16.96
N ASN A 3 -9.63 0.74 -17.23
CA ASN A 3 -10.37 1.69 -16.40
C ASN A 3 -9.77 1.98 -15.03
N ILE A 4 -8.58 1.45 -14.75
CA ILE A 4 -7.85 1.76 -13.52
C ILE A 4 -6.84 2.85 -13.82
N SER A 5 -6.87 3.90 -13.01
CA SER A 5 -5.93 5.02 -13.14
C SER A 5 -5.50 5.51 -11.78
N LEU A 6 -4.40 6.25 -11.76
CA LEU A 6 -3.90 6.88 -10.55
C LEU A 6 -3.93 8.39 -10.75
N ARG A 7 -4.32 9.13 -9.73
CA ARG A 7 -4.18 10.59 -9.72
C ARG A 7 -3.52 11.04 -8.43
N LYS A 8 -2.84 12.14 -8.48
CA LYS A 8 -2.26 12.74 -7.29
C LYS A 8 -3.35 13.06 -6.28
N ALA A 9 -3.11 12.73 -5.01
CA ALA A 9 -4.01 13.13 -3.94
C ALA A 9 -3.86 14.61 -3.63
N THR A 10 -4.93 15.20 -3.11
CA THR A 10 -4.94 16.57 -2.62
C THR A 10 -5.48 16.58 -1.19
N THR A 11 -5.43 17.72 -0.53
CA THR A 11 -5.98 17.84 0.83
C THR A 11 -7.48 17.54 0.87
N ASP A 12 -8.18 17.71 -0.26
CA ASP A 12 -9.61 17.39 -0.36
C ASP A 12 -9.90 15.89 -0.25
N ASP A 13 -8.88 15.05 -0.41
CA ASP A 13 -9.02 13.59 -0.33
C ASP A 13 -8.89 13.05 1.09
N ALA A 14 -8.71 13.91 2.09
CA ALA A 14 -8.47 13.46 3.47
C ALA A 14 -9.58 12.57 4.02
N ALA A 15 -10.85 12.92 3.77
CA ALA A 15 -11.98 12.11 4.25
C ALA A 15 -12.02 10.75 3.57
N PHE A 16 -11.75 10.69 2.27
CA PHE A 16 -11.69 9.44 1.53
C PHE A 16 -10.52 8.57 2.03
N ALA A 17 -9.36 9.19 2.25
CA ALA A 17 -8.18 8.50 2.76
C ALA A 17 -8.46 7.86 4.13
N LEU A 18 -9.14 8.59 5.01
CA LEU A 18 -9.55 8.05 6.32
C LEU A 18 -10.48 6.86 6.16
N HIS A 19 -11.48 6.98 5.28
CA HIS A 19 -12.44 5.90 5.02
C HIS A 19 -11.75 4.64 4.51
N VAL A 20 -10.87 4.77 3.52
CA VAL A 20 -10.13 3.63 2.95
C VAL A 20 -9.21 3.00 3.98
N THR A 21 -8.49 3.81 4.73
CA THR A 21 -7.55 3.32 5.75
C THR A 21 -8.31 2.54 6.82
N GLU A 22 -9.43 3.07 7.30
CA GLU A 22 -10.26 2.37 8.28
C GLU A 22 -10.77 1.04 7.72
N ALA A 23 -11.30 1.04 6.49
CA ALA A 23 -11.83 -0.17 5.88
C ALA A 23 -10.76 -1.27 5.72
N CYS A 24 -9.52 -0.88 5.47
CA CYS A 24 -8.45 -1.84 5.21
C CYS A 24 -7.66 -2.24 6.46
N MET A 25 -7.56 -1.35 7.45
CA MET A 25 -6.58 -1.52 8.53
C MET A 25 -7.16 -1.62 9.94
N ARG A 26 -8.40 -1.20 10.15
CA ARG A 26 -8.98 -1.13 11.49
C ARG A 26 -8.91 -2.47 12.24
N VAL A 27 -9.30 -3.56 11.58
CA VAL A 27 -9.30 -4.89 12.21
C VAL A 27 -7.89 -5.27 12.67
N TYR A 28 -6.90 -5.01 11.83
CA TYR A 28 -5.51 -5.37 12.15
C TYR A 28 -4.93 -4.49 13.25
N ALA A 29 -5.27 -3.20 13.24
CA ALA A 29 -4.85 -2.28 14.29
C ALA A 29 -5.46 -2.66 15.64
N GLU A 30 -6.75 -2.98 15.66
CA GLU A 30 -7.43 -3.42 16.88
C GLU A 30 -6.84 -4.73 17.42
N ARG A 31 -6.52 -5.66 16.52
CA ARG A 31 -5.90 -6.94 16.91
C ARG A 31 -4.48 -6.77 17.43
N THR A 32 -3.78 -5.74 16.99
CA THR A 32 -2.39 -5.49 17.38
C THR A 32 -2.33 -4.65 18.67
N TRP A 33 -3.10 -3.58 18.75
CA TRP A 33 -3.01 -2.61 19.84
C TRP A 33 -4.26 -2.51 20.71
N GLY A 34 -5.31 -3.23 20.36
CA GLY A 34 -6.57 -3.20 21.10
C GLY A 34 -7.44 -2.00 20.82
N THR A 35 -7.02 -1.11 19.92
CA THR A 35 -7.75 0.11 19.62
C THR A 35 -7.47 0.58 18.20
N TRP A 36 -8.37 1.41 17.68
CA TRP A 36 -8.24 2.12 16.41
C TRP A 36 -8.28 3.62 16.67
N ASN A 37 -7.22 4.32 16.31
CA ASN A 37 -7.11 5.77 16.58
C ASN A 37 -7.73 6.64 15.50
N GLY A 38 -8.03 6.08 14.35
CA GLY A 38 -8.67 6.82 13.27
C GLY A 38 -7.79 7.85 12.58
N LEU A 39 -6.48 7.81 12.79
CA LEU A 39 -5.55 8.77 12.19
C LEU A 39 -4.75 8.10 11.09
N PRO A 40 -5.09 8.33 9.81
CA PRO A 40 -4.26 7.85 8.72
C PRO A 40 -3.01 8.71 8.58
N ASP A 41 -1.92 8.10 8.13
CA ASP A 41 -0.71 8.82 7.75
C ASP A 41 -0.86 9.36 6.32
N PHE A 42 -2.00 9.97 6.04
CA PHE A 42 -2.28 10.50 4.71
C PHE A 42 -1.37 11.68 4.40
N ASP A 43 -0.64 11.57 3.29
CA ASP A 43 0.27 12.63 2.83
C ASP A 43 0.01 12.87 1.34
N PRO A 44 -0.63 14.01 0.97
CA PRO A 44 -0.88 14.32 -0.44
C PRO A 44 0.38 14.36 -1.29
N ALA A 45 1.56 14.57 -0.68
CA ALA A 45 2.82 14.61 -1.44
C ALA A 45 3.26 13.24 -1.92
N THR A 46 2.89 12.18 -1.21
CA THR A 46 3.32 10.81 -1.55
C THR A 46 2.18 9.89 -1.93
N ASP A 47 0.94 10.22 -1.54
CA ASP A 47 -0.21 9.37 -1.81
C ASP A 47 -0.86 9.68 -3.15
N MET A 48 -1.33 8.63 -3.81
CA MET A 48 -2.13 8.73 -5.02
C MET A 48 -3.46 8.03 -4.80
N ILE A 49 -4.51 8.57 -5.40
CA ILE A 49 -5.83 7.95 -5.36
C ILE A 49 -5.94 6.98 -6.52
N VAL A 50 -6.37 5.75 -6.23
CA VAL A 50 -6.66 4.75 -7.25
C VAL A 50 -8.11 4.96 -7.67
N GLU A 51 -8.32 5.13 -8.98
CA GLU A 51 -9.65 5.34 -9.53
C GLU A 51 -10.03 4.24 -10.50
N ARG A 52 -11.30 3.90 -10.52
CA ARG A 52 -11.90 3.00 -11.49
C ARG A 52 -13.04 3.74 -12.15
N ASP A 53 -12.95 3.96 -13.48
CA ASP A 53 -13.94 4.75 -14.22
C ASP A 53 -14.15 6.14 -13.59
N GLY A 54 -13.06 6.74 -13.09
CA GLY A 54 -13.12 8.08 -12.49
C GLY A 54 -13.59 8.14 -11.05
N CYS A 55 -13.91 6.99 -10.45
CA CYS A 55 -14.35 6.92 -9.05
C CYS A 55 -13.23 6.39 -8.16
N GLY A 56 -12.99 7.04 -7.01
CA GLY A 56 -11.99 6.60 -6.05
C GLY A 56 -12.33 5.24 -5.45
N ILE A 57 -11.41 4.29 -5.52
CA ILE A 57 -11.59 2.94 -4.99
C ILE A 57 -10.49 2.53 -4.02
N GLY A 58 -9.44 3.34 -3.90
CA GLY A 58 -8.33 3.00 -3.03
C GLY A 58 -7.24 4.05 -3.08
N MET A 59 -6.10 3.71 -2.52
CA MET A 59 -4.95 4.61 -2.52
C MET A 59 -3.65 3.81 -2.48
N ILE A 60 -2.59 4.41 -3.00
CA ILE A 60 -1.24 3.87 -2.94
C ILE A 60 -0.29 5.01 -2.57
N GLY A 61 0.58 4.77 -1.61
CA GLY A 61 1.56 5.74 -1.18
C GLY A 61 2.96 5.16 -1.25
N VAL A 62 3.86 5.88 -1.90
CA VAL A 62 5.26 5.48 -2.03
C VAL A 62 6.14 6.67 -1.69
N ASP A 63 7.05 6.47 -0.74
CA ASP A 63 8.07 7.44 -0.39
C ASP A 63 9.36 7.06 -1.15
N ARG A 64 9.67 7.84 -2.19
CA ARG A 64 10.82 7.57 -3.06
C ARG A 64 12.05 8.26 -2.54
N ARG A 65 12.82 7.54 -1.73
CA ARG A 65 14.08 8.03 -1.18
C ARG A 65 15.22 7.72 -2.13
N GLN A 66 16.35 8.30 -1.88
CA GLN A 66 17.51 8.15 -2.76
C GLN A 66 18.05 6.72 -2.82
N GLU A 67 18.13 6.04 -1.69
CA GLU A 67 18.71 4.70 -1.60
C GLU A 67 17.70 3.56 -1.76
N PHE A 68 16.45 3.82 -1.39
CA PHE A 68 15.38 2.84 -1.49
C PHE A 68 14.04 3.57 -1.48
N TRP A 69 13.00 2.90 -1.95
CA TRP A 69 11.63 3.40 -1.89
C TRP A 69 10.85 2.64 -0.83
N ILE A 70 9.99 3.34 -0.11
CA ILE A 70 9.11 2.71 0.89
C ILE A 70 7.70 2.69 0.34
N LEU A 71 7.13 1.50 0.18
CA LEU A 71 5.71 1.35 -0.09
C LEU A 71 4.98 1.53 1.24
N GLU A 72 4.43 2.72 1.44
CA GLU A 72 3.76 3.10 2.68
C GLU A 72 2.42 2.39 2.83
N ARG A 73 1.68 2.27 1.73
CA ARG A 73 0.36 1.65 1.71
C ARG A 73 -0.08 1.32 0.31
N ILE A 74 -0.89 0.29 0.21
CA ILE A 74 -1.62 -0.06 -0.99
C ILE A 74 -2.96 -0.61 -0.50
N TYR A 75 -4.02 0.21 -0.61
CA TYR A 75 -5.32 -0.09 -0.06
C TYR A 75 -6.38 -0.03 -1.14
N LEU A 76 -7.30 -0.99 -1.13
CA LEU A 76 -8.48 -1.01 -1.98
C LEU A 76 -9.69 -1.22 -1.09
N LEU A 77 -10.78 -0.50 -1.39
CA LEU A 77 -12.05 -0.74 -0.73
C LEU A 77 -12.50 -2.19 -0.95
N PRO A 78 -13.16 -2.82 0.04
CA PRO A 78 -13.50 -4.25 -0.05
C PRO A 78 -14.22 -4.66 -1.33
N ALA A 79 -15.10 -3.83 -1.86
CA ALA A 79 -15.83 -4.13 -3.10
C ALA A 79 -14.93 -4.29 -4.33
N HIS A 80 -13.69 -3.83 -4.25
CA HIS A 80 -12.74 -3.86 -5.38
C HIS A 80 -11.56 -4.78 -5.12
N GLN A 81 -11.58 -5.52 -4.01
CA GLN A 81 -10.54 -6.49 -3.69
C GLN A 81 -10.78 -7.82 -4.42
N LYS A 82 -9.73 -8.65 -4.51
CA LYS A 82 -9.78 -9.99 -5.11
C LYS A 82 -10.14 -10.00 -6.59
N GLN A 83 -9.82 -8.93 -7.29
CA GLN A 83 -10.08 -8.77 -8.73
C GLN A 83 -8.78 -8.51 -9.51
N GLY A 84 -7.63 -8.67 -8.86
CA GLY A 84 -6.33 -8.48 -9.50
C GLY A 84 -5.85 -7.04 -9.59
N ILE A 85 -6.61 -6.08 -9.05
CA ILE A 85 -6.23 -4.66 -9.11
C ILE A 85 -4.98 -4.39 -8.26
N GLY A 86 -4.93 -4.94 -7.04
CA GLY A 86 -3.76 -4.78 -6.18
C GLY A 86 -2.50 -5.36 -6.81
N SER A 87 -2.60 -6.54 -7.43
CA SER A 87 -1.47 -7.16 -8.13
C SER A 87 -1.02 -6.31 -9.31
N PHE A 88 -1.97 -5.75 -10.06
CA PHE A 88 -1.66 -4.87 -11.18
C PHE A 88 -0.88 -3.63 -10.69
N LEU A 89 -1.37 -2.98 -9.63
CA LEU A 89 -0.72 -1.79 -9.08
C LEU A 89 0.68 -2.09 -8.56
N LEU A 90 0.82 -3.20 -7.83
CA LEU A 90 2.12 -3.58 -7.29
C LEU A 90 3.10 -3.94 -8.40
N GLN A 91 2.63 -4.63 -9.44
CA GLN A 91 3.47 -4.96 -10.58
C GLN A 91 3.94 -3.69 -11.32
N CYS A 92 3.07 -2.70 -11.49
CA CYS A 92 3.46 -1.42 -12.09
C CYS A 92 4.55 -0.73 -11.26
N LEU A 93 4.44 -0.77 -9.93
CA LEU A 93 5.44 -0.19 -9.05
C LEU A 93 6.78 -0.94 -9.17
N ILE A 94 6.73 -2.26 -9.23
CA ILE A 94 7.94 -3.08 -9.40
C ILE A 94 8.63 -2.73 -10.74
N GLU A 95 7.87 -2.59 -11.81
CA GLU A 95 8.42 -2.21 -13.10
C GLU A 95 9.06 -0.83 -13.07
N GLU A 96 8.44 0.11 -12.37
CA GLU A 96 9.03 1.43 -12.17
C GLU A 96 10.34 1.33 -11.38
N ALA A 97 10.35 0.54 -10.31
CA ALA A 97 11.55 0.32 -9.50
C ALA A 97 12.68 -0.32 -10.32
N VAL A 98 12.36 -1.26 -11.19
CA VAL A 98 13.35 -1.88 -12.10
C VAL A 98 13.96 -0.81 -12.99
N SER A 99 13.13 0.04 -13.60
CA SER A 99 13.57 1.10 -14.50
C SER A 99 14.49 2.11 -13.78
N GLU A 100 14.18 2.44 -12.53
CA GLU A 100 14.93 3.40 -11.73
C GLU A 100 16.04 2.75 -10.90
N GLN A 101 16.21 1.43 -10.99
CA GLN A 101 17.18 0.67 -10.20
C GLN A 101 16.97 0.85 -8.70
N ALA A 102 15.70 0.92 -8.28
CA ALA A 102 15.35 1.13 -6.88
C ALA A 102 15.03 -0.19 -6.17
N VAL A 103 15.34 -0.23 -4.88
CA VAL A 103 14.94 -1.30 -3.98
C VAL A 103 13.65 -0.86 -3.31
N LEU A 104 12.68 -1.77 -3.20
CA LEU A 104 11.42 -1.50 -2.52
C LEU A 104 11.44 -2.09 -1.12
N ARG A 105 10.97 -1.33 -0.14
CA ARG A 105 10.82 -1.79 1.24
C ARG A 105 9.43 -1.50 1.73
N LEU A 106 8.95 -2.32 2.65
CA LEU A 106 7.67 -2.11 3.32
C LEU A 106 7.69 -2.76 4.70
N THR A 107 6.73 -2.36 5.52
CA THR A 107 6.42 -3.07 6.76
C THR A 107 4.97 -3.51 6.71
N VAL A 108 4.67 -4.63 7.34
CA VAL A 108 3.31 -5.15 7.44
C VAL A 108 3.10 -5.72 8.83
N LEU A 109 1.93 -5.45 9.44
CA LEU A 109 1.62 -5.99 10.77
C LEU A 109 1.58 -7.52 10.71
N GLU A 110 2.12 -8.18 11.75
CA GLU A 110 2.18 -9.63 11.81
C GLU A 110 0.82 -10.30 11.63
N VAL A 111 -0.25 -9.65 12.11
CA VAL A 111 -1.62 -10.19 12.03
C VAL A 111 -2.26 -9.97 10.65
N ASN A 112 -1.62 -9.20 9.79
CA ASN A 112 -2.17 -8.87 8.47
C ASN A 112 -1.77 -9.94 7.45
N PRO A 113 -2.72 -10.63 6.81
CA PRO A 113 -2.41 -11.67 5.81
C PRO A 113 -1.80 -11.13 4.52
N ALA A 114 -1.73 -9.82 4.34
CA ALA A 114 -1.13 -9.20 3.14
C ALA A 114 0.33 -9.61 2.93
N ARG A 115 1.03 -10.12 3.95
CA ARG A 115 2.38 -10.64 3.80
C ARG A 115 2.46 -11.63 2.63
N ARG A 116 1.49 -12.53 2.51
CA ARG A 116 1.47 -13.53 1.44
C ARG A 116 1.32 -12.89 0.06
N PHE A 117 0.54 -11.84 -0.02
CA PHE A 117 0.38 -11.06 -1.25
C PHE A 117 1.74 -10.50 -1.71
N TYR A 118 2.49 -9.90 -0.78
CA TYR A 118 3.81 -9.36 -1.11
C TYR A 118 4.79 -10.47 -1.47
N GLU A 119 4.77 -11.59 -0.76
CA GLU A 119 5.65 -12.73 -1.06
C GLU A 119 5.40 -13.27 -2.47
N ARG A 120 4.14 -13.33 -2.90
CA ARG A 120 3.81 -13.78 -4.27
C ARG A 120 4.39 -12.85 -5.34
N HIS A 121 4.67 -11.60 -5.00
CA HIS A 121 5.26 -10.64 -5.92
C HIS A 121 6.78 -10.51 -5.77
N GLY A 122 7.40 -11.41 -5.03
CA GLY A 122 8.86 -11.47 -4.93
C GLY A 122 9.47 -10.73 -3.76
N PHE A 123 8.65 -10.17 -2.86
CA PHE A 123 9.18 -9.58 -1.62
C PHE A 123 9.63 -10.69 -0.69
N ILE A 124 10.72 -10.46 0.02
CA ILE A 124 11.22 -11.38 1.03
C ILE A 124 11.17 -10.73 2.41
N LEU A 125 10.95 -11.54 3.42
CA LEU A 125 11.03 -11.10 4.80
C LEU A 125 12.50 -10.91 5.16
N THR A 126 12.88 -9.70 5.57
CA THR A 126 14.25 -9.41 5.99
C THR A 126 14.40 -9.63 7.50
N HIS A 127 13.46 -9.13 8.28
CA HIS A 127 13.47 -9.30 9.73
C HIS A 127 12.11 -8.92 10.29
N THR A 128 11.89 -9.29 11.55
CA THR A 128 10.66 -8.95 12.27
C THR A 128 11.02 -8.22 13.54
N ILE A 129 10.44 -7.04 13.72
CA ILE A 129 10.46 -6.32 14.99
C ILE A 129 9.00 -6.19 15.38
N SER A 130 8.56 -7.10 16.24
CA SER A 130 7.14 -7.19 16.60
C SER A 130 6.59 -5.82 17.02
N PRO A 131 5.42 -5.42 16.52
CA PRO A 131 4.42 -6.22 15.80
C PRO A 131 4.54 -6.19 14.27
N ARG A 132 5.68 -5.84 13.69
CA ARG A 132 5.83 -5.64 12.25
C ARG A 132 6.87 -6.57 11.62
N HIS A 133 6.49 -7.11 10.45
CA HIS A 133 7.43 -7.74 9.53
C HIS A 133 7.99 -6.67 8.61
N HIS A 134 9.31 -6.73 8.36
CA HIS A 134 9.98 -5.88 7.38
C HIS A 134 10.28 -6.72 6.14
N MET A 135 9.89 -6.20 4.98
CA MET A 135 10.04 -6.92 3.72
C MET A 135 10.74 -6.07 2.69
N GLU A 136 11.42 -6.73 1.77
CA GLU A 136 12.20 -6.04 0.74
C GLU A 136 12.04 -6.76 -0.60
N TRP A 137 11.97 -5.97 -1.67
CA TRP A 137 12.07 -6.45 -3.03
C TRP A 137 13.25 -5.78 -3.71
N ARG A 138 14.07 -6.57 -4.37
CA ARG A 138 15.14 -6.05 -5.22
C ARG A 138 15.29 -6.93 -6.45
N LYS A 139 15.74 -6.31 -7.52
CA LYS A 139 16.01 -7.04 -8.75
C LYS A 139 17.16 -8.01 -8.52
N SER A 140 16.96 -9.26 -8.88
CA SER A 140 17.99 -10.30 -8.77
C SER A 140 19.01 -10.20 -9.91
#